data_2a000338463b31a00dd819c18fffad67
#
_entry.id   2a000338463b31a00dd819c18fffad67
#
_cell.length_a   1.000
_cell.length_b   1.000
_cell.length_c   1.000
_cell.angle_alpha   90.00
_cell.angle_beta   90.00
_cell.angle_gamma   90.00
#
_symmetry.space_group_name_H-M   'P 1'
#
loop_
_entity.id
_entity.type
_entity.pdbx_description
1 polymer ?
#
loop_
_entity_poly.entity_id
_entity_poly.type
_entity_poly.pdbx_seq_one_letter_code
_entity_poly.pdbx_strand_id
1 'polypeptide(L)'
;MQSRDGFLFLGMALNVEIKAKAADPEFIRGFLKKNNADFKGIDLQTDTYFNVPNGRLKLREGNIENNLIYYVRLDTPGAKESNFHLVRVPDAERLKEILTRSLGVKMVVKKRREIYFIGNVKFHIDEVENLGNFAEIEASDLYEDIAKEKLQRQCDFYLNELNIKSGDLVAVSYSDMLYELAK
;
A
#
# COMPACT_ATOMS: atom_id res chain seq x y z
N MET A 1 -36.41 8.43 0.33
CA MET A 1 -35.14 8.20 -0.38
C MET A 1 -34.05 8.79 0.52
N GLN A 2 -33.56 8.00 1.47
CA GLN A 2 -32.58 8.45 2.47
C GLN A 2 -31.19 7.99 2.01
N SER A 3 -30.29 8.97 1.80
CA SER A 3 -28.87 8.72 1.58
C SER A 3 -28.28 8.15 2.88
N ARG A 4 -27.84 6.91 2.82
CA ARG A 4 -27.07 6.29 3.91
C ARG A 4 -25.60 6.69 3.72
N ASP A 5 -25.25 7.85 4.20
CA ASP A 5 -23.85 8.18 4.50
C ASP A 5 -23.47 7.48 5.80
N GLY A 6 -23.33 6.15 5.71
CA GLY A 6 -22.81 5.35 6.80
C GLY A 6 -21.31 5.62 6.91
N PHE A 7 -20.91 6.36 7.94
CA PHE A 7 -19.55 6.32 8.46
C PHE A 7 -19.30 4.86 8.89
N LEU A 8 -18.74 4.07 7.99
CA LEU A 8 -18.21 2.77 8.35
C LEU A 8 -16.99 3.05 9.23
N PHE A 9 -17.15 2.88 10.52
CA PHE A 9 -16.04 2.67 11.44
C PHE A 9 -15.47 1.30 11.07
N LEU A 10 -14.60 1.28 10.08
CA LEU A 10 -13.85 0.08 9.72
C LEU A 10 -12.95 -0.22 10.91
N GLY A 11 -13.22 -1.31 11.60
CA GLY A 11 -12.34 -1.87 12.61
C GLY A 11 -10.93 -2.09 12.02
N MET A 12 -10.04 -2.58 12.82
CA MET A 12 -8.71 -2.96 12.38
C MET A 12 -8.83 -4.07 11.33
N ALA A 13 -8.39 -3.80 10.09
CA ALA A 13 -8.40 -4.77 9.01
C ALA A 13 -7.06 -5.49 8.92
N LEU A 14 -7.11 -6.75 8.48
CA LEU A 14 -5.93 -7.55 8.19
C LEU A 14 -5.59 -7.45 6.70
N ASN A 15 -4.33 -7.16 6.44
CA ASN A 15 -3.74 -7.22 5.12
C ASN A 15 -2.57 -8.21 5.13
N VAL A 16 -2.52 -9.07 4.13
CA VAL A 16 -1.32 -9.87 3.81
C VAL A 16 -0.73 -9.26 2.55
N GLU A 17 0.49 -8.79 2.65
CA GLU A 17 1.13 -8.05 1.56
C GLU A 17 2.51 -8.59 1.20
N ILE A 18 2.84 -8.51 -0.07
CA ILE A 18 4.17 -8.74 -0.63
C ILE A 18 4.61 -7.46 -1.32
N LYS A 19 5.86 -7.08 -1.10
CA LYS A 19 6.55 -6.04 -1.86
C LYS A 19 7.79 -6.62 -2.50
N ALA A 20 8.01 -6.31 -3.77
CA ALA A 20 9.18 -6.73 -4.51
C ALA A 20 9.68 -5.64 -5.45
N LYS A 21 10.96 -5.67 -5.81
CA LYS A 21 11.47 -4.93 -6.96
C LYS A 21 10.83 -5.48 -8.24
N ALA A 22 10.38 -4.59 -9.11
CA ALA A 22 9.80 -4.96 -10.40
C ALA A 22 10.84 -4.75 -11.51
N ALA A 23 11.57 -5.82 -11.84
CA ALA A 23 12.54 -5.78 -12.93
C ALA A 23 11.87 -5.60 -14.30
N ASP A 24 10.68 -6.17 -14.47
CA ASP A 24 9.86 -6.08 -15.68
C ASP A 24 8.40 -5.69 -15.35
N PRO A 25 8.09 -4.40 -15.19
CA PRO A 25 6.73 -3.93 -14.97
C PRO A 25 5.76 -4.26 -16.12
N GLU A 26 6.26 -4.39 -17.37
CA GLU A 26 5.42 -4.73 -18.53
C GLU A 26 4.90 -6.15 -18.47
N PHE A 27 5.71 -7.09 -17.99
CA PHE A 27 5.26 -8.46 -17.73
C PHE A 27 4.09 -8.49 -16.73
N ILE A 28 4.21 -7.71 -15.63
CA ILE A 28 3.16 -7.62 -14.61
C ILE A 28 1.87 -7.02 -15.20
N ARG A 29 1.96 -5.92 -15.98
CA ARG A 29 0.82 -5.33 -16.69
C ARG A 29 0.15 -6.31 -17.64
N GLY A 30 0.97 -7.05 -18.41
CA GLY A 30 0.49 -8.07 -19.35
C GLY A 30 -0.29 -9.18 -18.63
N PHE A 31 0.23 -9.67 -17.51
CA PHE A 31 -0.45 -10.66 -16.67
C PHE A 31 -1.79 -10.13 -16.14
N LEU A 32 -1.80 -8.94 -15.53
CA LEU A 32 -3.01 -8.33 -14.97
C LEU A 32 -4.07 -8.11 -16.05
N LYS A 33 -3.68 -7.62 -17.24
CA LYS A 33 -4.58 -7.44 -18.36
C LYS A 33 -5.17 -8.78 -18.87
N LYS A 34 -4.33 -9.82 -19.00
CA LYS A 34 -4.74 -11.16 -19.41
C LYS A 34 -5.76 -11.77 -18.45
N ASN A 35 -5.64 -11.47 -17.17
CA ASN A 35 -6.53 -11.97 -16.12
C ASN A 35 -7.70 -11.02 -15.81
N ASN A 36 -8.02 -10.07 -16.72
CA ASN A 36 -9.12 -9.11 -16.60
C ASN A 36 -9.12 -8.35 -15.27
N ALA A 37 -7.92 -7.99 -14.76
CA ALA A 37 -7.82 -7.16 -13.57
C ALA A 37 -8.52 -5.81 -13.77
N ASP A 38 -9.30 -5.39 -12.79
CA ASP A 38 -9.99 -4.11 -12.76
C ASP A 38 -8.98 -2.98 -12.53
N PHE A 39 -8.65 -2.23 -13.58
CA PHE A 39 -7.74 -1.12 -13.53
C PHE A 39 -8.42 0.15 -13.03
N LYS A 40 -8.05 0.62 -11.85
CA LYS A 40 -8.62 1.82 -11.21
C LYS A 40 -7.97 3.13 -11.66
N GLY A 41 -6.82 3.05 -12.30
CA GLY A 41 -6.11 4.22 -12.81
C GLY A 41 -4.69 4.37 -12.26
N ILE A 42 -4.10 5.51 -12.60
CA ILE A 42 -2.78 5.93 -12.14
C ILE A 42 -2.97 6.98 -11.05
N ASP A 43 -2.42 6.72 -9.89
CA ASP A 43 -2.44 7.63 -8.74
C ASP A 43 -1.05 8.24 -8.52
N LEU A 44 -0.95 9.56 -8.61
CA LEU A 44 0.25 10.31 -8.28
C LEU A 44 0.23 10.61 -6.79
N GLN A 45 0.94 9.80 -6.02
CA GLN A 45 0.86 9.81 -4.57
C GLN A 45 2.05 10.51 -3.91
N THR A 46 1.74 11.33 -2.91
CA THR A 46 2.70 11.80 -1.92
C THR A 46 2.30 11.21 -0.57
N ASP A 47 3.11 10.28 -0.04
CA ASP A 47 2.93 9.72 1.31
C ASP A 47 3.84 10.50 2.27
N THR A 48 3.26 11.30 3.17
CA THR A 48 3.99 12.01 4.23
C THR A 48 3.95 11.18 5.50
N TYR A 49 5.10 10.66 5.94
CA TYR A 49 5.25 9.90 7.18
C TYR A 49 5.57 10.83 8.35
N PHE A 50 4.95 10.59 9.50
CA PHE A 50 5.10 11.38 10.71
C PHE A 50 5.82 10.59 11.80
N ASN A 51 6.44 11.32 12.75
CA ASN A 51 7.08 10.73 13.91
C ASN A 51 6.00 10.26 14.89
N VAL A 52 5.96 8.97 15.16
CA VAL A 52 5.07 8.35 16.14
C VAL A 52 5.84 7.35 17.00
N PRO A 53 5.46 7.15 18.27
CA PRO A 53 6.20 6.27 19.17
C PRO A 53 6.10 4.79 18.77
N ASN A 54 4.98 4.38 18.16
CA ASN A 54 4.73 3.00 17.76
C ASN A 54 4.11 2.95 16.37
N GLY A 55 4.44 1.90 15.60
CA GLY A 55 3.90 1.70 14.25
C GLY A 55 4.38 2.75 13.25
N ARG A 56 3.57 2.95 12.22
CA ARG A 56 3.81 3.96 11.18
C ARG A 56 2.52 4.72 10.92
N LEU A 57 2.59 6.04 10.93
CA LEU A 57 1.50 6.94 10.54
C LEU A 57 1.90 7.69 9.30
N LYS A 58 1.06 7.63 8.27
CA LYS A 58 1.26 8.41 7.05
C LYS A 58 -0.04 9.03 6.56
N LEU A 59 0.07 10.22 6.01
CA LEU A 59 -0.96 10.84 5.20
C LEU A 59 -0.61 10.61 3.73
N ARG A 60 -1.54 9.98 3.00
CA ARG A 60 -1.48 9.83 1.55
C ARG A 60 -2.29 10.93 0.90
N GLU A 61 -1.65 11.65 0.01
CA GLU A 61 -2.25 12.63 -0.89
C GLU A 61 -2.08 12.12 -2.33
N GLY A 62 -3.18 11.79 -2.98
CA GLY A 62 -3.20 11.29 -4.35
C GLY A 62 -4.39 11.85 -5.13
N ASN A 63 -4.41 11.63 -6.42
CA ASN A 63 -5.56 11.98 -7.27
C ASN A 63 -6.68 10.93 -7.21
N ILE A 64 -6.41 9.73 -6.65
CA ILE A 64 -7.38 8.65 -6.44
C ILE A 64 -7.59 8.39 -4.93
N GLU A 65 -6.49 8.22 -4.18
CA GLU A 65 -6.52 7.87 -2.76
C GLU A 65 -6.02 9.02 -1.88
N ASN A 66 -6.89 9.52 -0.99
CA ASN A 66 -6.55 10.51 0.05
C ASN A 66 -6.90 9.91 1.40
N ASN A 67 -5.90 9.41 2.13
CA ASN A 67 -6.12 8.62 3.33
C ASN A 67 -5.08 8.92 4.41
N LEU A 68 -5.53 9.01 5.65
CA LEU A 68 -4.66 8.84 6.82
C LEU A 68 -4.58 7.35 7.14
N ILE A 69 -3.37 6.81 7.20
CA ILE A 69 -3.12 5.38 7.37
C ILE A 69 -2.17 5.20 8.56
N TYR A 70 -2.66 4.47 9.57
CA TYR A 70 -1.83 3.96 10.66
C TYR A 70 -1.72 2.45 10.53
N TYR A 71 -0.50 1.92 10.64
CA TYR A 71 -0.30 0.48 10.57
C TYR A 71 0.86 0.00 11.43
N VAL A 72 0.75 -1.25 11.87
CA VAL A 72 1.82 -1.99 12.55
C VAL A 72 2.14 -3.23 11.72
N ARG A 73 3.40 -3.40 11.39
CA ARG A 73 3.89 -4.48 10.54
C ARG A 73 5.30 -4.87 10.93
N LEU A 74 5.62 -6.16 10.89
CA LEU A 74 6.99 -6.65 10.99
C LEU A 74 7.72 -6.45 9.66
N ASP A 75 8.99 -6.05 9.74
CA ASP A 75 9.84 -5.85 8.56
C ASP A 75 10.57 -7.16 8.22
N THR A 76 9.82 -8.12 7.66
CA THR A 76 10.30 -9.41 7.18
C THR A 76 10.15 -9.51 5.68
N PRO A 77 11.05 -10.19 4.94
CA PRO A 77 10.84 -10.46 3.51
C PRO A 77 9.71 -11.46 3.31
N GLY A 78 9.07 -11.42 2.12
CA GLY A 78 7.93 -12.28 1.78
C GLY A 78 6.58 -11.71 2.18
N ALA A 79 5.58 -12.57 2.26
CA ALA A 79 4.23 -12.19 2.65
C ALA A 79 4.19 -11.80 4.14
N LYS A 80 3.72 -10.60 4.42
CA LYS A 80 3.66 -10.00 5.76
C LYS A 80 2.26 -9.62 6.13
N GLU A 81 1.96 -9.81 7.39
CA GLU A 81 0.74 -9.29 7.99
C GLU A 81 0.91 -7.82 8.35
N SER A 82 -0.10 -7.05 8.05
CA SER A 82 -0.21 -5.65 8.44
C SER A 82 -1.59 -5.40 9.03
N ASN A 83 -1.61 -5.05 10.30
CA ASN A 83 -2.82 -4.54 10.94
C ASN A 83 -2.88 -3.04 10.71
N PHE A 84 -3.94 -2.55 10.10
CA PHE A 84 -4.02 -1.17 9.72
C PHE A 84 -5.38 -0.52 10.01
N HIS A 85 -5.34 0.79 10.22
CA HIS A 85 -6.50 1.66 10.23
C HIS A 85 -6.38 2.63 9.06
N LEU A 86 -7.46 2.78 8.33
CA LEU A 86 -7.54 3.68 7.19
C LEU A 86 -8.72 4.64 7.37
N VAL A 87 -8.43 5.93 7.29
CA VAL A 87 -9.45 6.98 7.34
C VAL A 87 -9.36 7.81 6.08
N ARG A 88 -10.46 7.93 5.35
CA ARG A 88 -10.54 8.81 4.18
C ARG A 88 -10.47 10.26 4.64
N VAL A 89 -9.62 11.06 3.98
CA VAL A 89 -9.37 12.46 4.33
C VAL A 89 -9.83 13.36 3.20
N PRO A 90 -10.93 14.10 3.36
CA PRO A 90 -11.40 15.04 2.33
C PRO A 90 -10.55 16.31 2.23
N ASP A 91 -9.91 16.74 3.32
CA ASP A 91 -9.03 17.93 3.38
C ASP A 91 -7.63 17.48 3.88
N ALA A 92 -6.87 16.91 2.96
CA ALA A 92 -5.55 16.37 3.27
C ALA A 92 -4.52 17.47 3.56
N GLU A 93 -4.62 18.64 2.90
CA GLU A 93 -3.67 19.73 3.09
C GLU A 93 -3.73 20.28 4.53
N ARG A 94 -4.94 20.54 5.02
CA ARG A 94 -5.15 21.05 6.38
C ARG A 94 -4.75 20.04 7.45
N LEU A 95 -5.05 18.74 7.23
CA LEU A 95 -4.63 17.69 8.13
C LEU A 95 -3.11 17.54 8.13
N LYS A 96 -2.44 17.65 6.97
CA LYS A 96 -0.98 17.62 6.88
C LYS A 96 -0.34 18.72 7.70
N GLU A 97 -0.87 19.95 7.64
CA GLU A 97 -0.36 21.06 8.45
C GLU A 97 -0.43 20.74 9.96
N ILE A 98 -1.58 20.25 10.42
CA ILE A 98 -1.78 19.87 11.83
C ILE A 98 -0.78 18.78 12.25
N LEU A 99 -0.69 17.70 11.47
CA LEU A 99 0.20 16.58 11.80
C LEU A 99 1.67 16.97 11.73
N THR A 100 2.05 17.84 10.78
CA THR A 100 3.43 18.36 10.69
C THR A 100 3.80 19.17 11.91
N ARG A 101 2.90 20.04 12.37
CA ARG A 101 3.14 20.88 13.58
C ARG A 101 3.16 20.06 14.87
N SER A 102 2.32 19.03 14.96
CA SER A 102 2.17 18.24 16.20
C SER A 102 3.16 17.10 16.32
N LEU A 103 3.52 16.43 15.24
CA LEU A 103 4.34 15.21 15.24
C LEU A 103 5.70 15.38 14.54
N GLY A 104 5.83 16.39 13.67
CA GLY A 104 6.97 16.51 12.77
C GLY A 104 6.96 15.46 11.64
N VAL A 105 7.55 15.83 10.51
CA VAL A 105 7.69 14.94 9.35
C VAL A 105 8.93 14.07 9.52
N LYS A 106 8.76 12.75 9.33
CA LYS A 106 9.85 11.77 9.32
C LYS A 106 10.45 11.63 7.92
N MET A 107 9.57 11.44 6.90
CA MET A 107 9.96 11.20 5.52
C MET A 107 8.80 11.50 4.58
N VAL A 108 9.13 11.93 3.36
CA VAL A 108 8.16 12.08 2.27
C VAL A 108 8.52 11.11 1.15
N VAL A 109 7.54 10.34 0.69
CA VAL A 109 7.67 9.38 -0.41
C VAL A 109 6.78 9.82 -1.55
N LYS A 110 7.35 10.07 -2.70
CA LYS A 110 6.60 10.37 -3.92
C LYS A 110 6.66 9.19 -4.87
N LYS A 111 5.52 8.86 -5.48
CA LYS A 111 5.44 7.75 -6.43
C LYS A 111 4.31 7.92 -7.42
N ARG A 112 4.49 7.31 -8.58
CA ARG A 112 3.45 7.03 -9.56
C ARG A 112 3.00 5.59 -9.34
N ARG A 113 1.72 5.38 -9.00
CA ARG A 113 1.14 4.07 -8.66
C ARG A 113 0.04 3.70 -9.64
N GLU A 114 0.17 2.56 -10.28
CA GLU A 114 -0.92 1.93 -10.99
C GLU A 114 -1.67 1.00 -10.04
N ILE A 115 -3.00 1.07 -10.05
CA ILE A 115 -3.86 0.32 -9.12
C ILE A 115 -4.74 -0.65 -9.90
N TYR A 116 -4.64 -1.94 -9.56
CA TYR A 116 -5.43 -3.02 -10.15
C TYR A 116 -6.07 -3.88 -9.07
N PHE A 117 -7.18 -4.56 -9.41
CA PHE A 117 -7.82 -5.53 -8.53
C PHE A 117 -8.17 -6.81 -9.27
N ILE A 118 -7.99 -7.95 -8.60
CA ILE A 118 -8.60 -9.23 -8.95
C ILE A 118 -9.28 -9.75 -7.68
N GLY A 119 -10.62 -9.66 -7.62
CA GLY A 119 -11.38 -9.93 -6.41
C GLY A 119 -10.95 -9.04 -5.24
N ASN A 120 -10.60 -9.64 -4.10
CA ASN A 120 -10.12 -8.95 -2.90
C ASN A 120 -8.61 -8.68 -2.90
N VAL A 121 -7.90 -9.06 -3.97
CA VAL A 121 -6.46 -8.83 -4.08
C VAL A 121 -6.19 -7.58 -4.91
N LYS A 122 -5.45 -6.66 -4.31
CA LYS A 122 -5.02 -5.41 -4.91
C LYS A 122 -3.57 -5.54 -5.37
N PHE A 123 -3.29 -5.03 -6.56
CA PHE A 123 -1.95 -5.01 -7.14
C PHE A 123 -1.54 -3.57 -7.39
N HIS A 124 -0.30 -3.28 -7.07
CA HIS A 124 0.32 -2.01 -7.40
C HIS A 124 1.55 -2.22 -8.27
N ILE A 125 1.69 -1.36 -9.27
CA ILE A 125 2.95 -1.16 -9.98
C ILE A 125 3.38 0.26 -9.66
N ASP A 126 4.47 0.37 -8.90
CA ASP A 126 4.97 1.64 -8.37
C ASP A 126 6.26 2.05 -9.08
N GLU A 127 6.32 3.30 -9.52
CA GLU A 127 7.55 4.00 -9.82
C GLU A 127 7.79 4.99 -8.68
N VAL A 128 8.79 4.69 -7.83
CA VAL A 128 9.08 5.47 -6.62
C VAL A 128 10.28 6.36 -6.86
N GLU A 129 10.12 7.65 -6.60
CA GLU A 129 11.19 8.64 -6.77
C GLU A 129 12.45 8.23 -5.96
N ASN A 130 13.60 8.20 -6.62
CA ASN A 130 14.90 7.78 -6.08
C ASN A 130 15.05 6.29 -5.71
N LEU A 131 14.03 5.44 -5.90
CA LEU A 131 14.11 4.02 -5.58
C LEU A 131 13.91 3.11 -6.80
N GLY A 132 13.20 3.58 -7.85
CA GLY A 132 12.88 2.80 -9.05
C GLY A 132 11.54 2.06 -8.95
N ASN A 133 11.43 0.92 -9.65
CA ASN A 133 10.17 0.21 -9.85
C ASN A 133 9.94 -0.91 -8.83
N PHE A 134 8.70 -1.00 -8.36
CA PHE A 134 8.25 -2.03 -7.41
C PHE A 134 6.90 -2.59 -7.81
N ALA A 135 6.62 -3.80 -7.32
CA ALA A 135 5.30 -4.40 -7.32
C ALA A 135 4.86 -4.68 -5.88
N GLU A 136 3.58 -4.45 -5.60
CA GLU A 136 2.95 -4.86 -4.35
C GLU A 136 1.74 -5.74 -4.66
N ILE A 137 1.57 -6.80 -3.88
CA ILE A 137 0.40 -7.68 -3.88
C ILE A 137 -0.21 -7.57 -2.49
N GLU A 138 -1.45 -7.13 -2.38
CA GLU A 138 -2.14 -6.93 -1.11
C GLU A 138 -3.46 -7.71 -1.11
N ALA A 139 -3.54 -8.78 -0.33
CA ALA A 139 -4.77 -9.52 -0.06
C ALA A 139 -5.35 -9.05 1.27
N SER A 140 -6.60 -8.55 1.27
CA SER A 140 -7.21 -7.90 2.43
C SER A 140 -8.58 -8.44 2.76
N ASP A 141 -8.94 -8.43 4.05
CA ASP A 141 -10.28 -8.70 4.58
C ASP A 141 -11.11 -7.43 4.77
N LEU A 142 -10.65 -6.29 4.25
CA LEU A 142 -11.24 -4.96 4.48
C LEU A 142 -12.76 -4.88 4.21
N TYR A 143 -13.26 -5.67 3.25
CA TYR A 143 -14.66 -5.62 2.82
C TYR A 143 -15.41 -6.93 3.02
N GLU A 144 -14.70 -8.02 3.36
CA GLU A 144 -15.24 -9.36 3.54
C GLU A 144 -14.48 -10.06 4.65
N ASP A 145 -15.16 -10.86 5.46
CA ASP A 145 -14.51 -11.71 6.47
C ASP A 145 -13.79 -12.87 5.76
N ILE A 146 -12.49 -12.74 5.57
CA ILE A 146 -11.65 -13.69 4.87
C ILE A 146 -10.59 -14.24 5.83
N ALA A 147 -10.56 -15.55 5.99
CA ALA A 147 -9.55 -16.20 6.82
C ALA A 147 -8.13 -15.89 6.35
N LYS A 148 -7.26 -15.59 7.30
CA LYS A 148 -5.84 -15.23 7.09
C LYS A 148 -5.11 -16.21 6.17
N GLU A 149 -5.34 -17.51 6.34
CA GLU A 149 -4.70 -18.56 5.54
C GLU A 149 -5.10 -18.48 4.06
N LYS A 150 -6.31 -17.96 3.77
CA LYS A 150 -6.75 -17.70 2.39
C LYS A 150 -6.02 -16.50 1.82
N LEU A 151 -5.88 -15.41 2.58
CA LEU A 151 -5.13 -14.22 2.15
C LEU A 151 -3.66 -14.56 1.86
N GLN A 152 -3.05 -15.38 2.73
CA GLN A 152 -1.68 -15.86 2.54
C GLN A 152 -1.55 -16.66 1.23
N ARG A 153 -2.44 -17.64 1.02
CA ARG A 153 -2.42 -18.46 -0.22
C ARG A 153 -2.62 -17.60 -1.48
N GLN A 154 -3.44 -16.55 -1.43
CA GLN A 154 -3.61 -15.63 -2.55
C GLN A 154 -2.31 -14.89 -2.86
N CYS A 155 -1.63 -14.36 -1.85
CA CYS A 155 -0.33 -13.70 -2.02
C CYS A 155 0.72 -14.65 -2.60
N ASP A 156 0.84 -15.87 -2.08
CA ASP A 156 1.80 -16.88 -2.55
C ASP A 156 1.50 -17.30 -3.99
N PHE A 157 0.23 -17.45 -4.35
CA PHE A 157 -0.19 -17.76 -5.72
C PHE A 157 0.27 -16.68 -6.69
N TYR A 158 -0.06 -15.40 -6.42
CA TYR A 158 0.31 -14.30 -7.31
C TYR A 158 1.81 -14.01 -7.32
N LEU A 159 2.52 -14.24 -6.21
CA LEU A 159 3.98 -14.17 -6.19
C LEU A 159 4.59 -15.11 -7.25
N ASN A 160 4.09 -16.34 -7.33
CA ASN A 160 4.55 -17.33 -8.31
C ASN A 160 4.15 -16.96 -9.73
N GLU A 161 2.87 -16.58 -9.95
CA GLU A 161 2.34 -16.19 -11.27
C GLU A 161 3.06 -14.96 -11.85
N LEU A 162 3.44 -14.01 -11.01
CA LEU A 162 4.21 -12.82 -11.40
C LEU A 162 5.71 -13.08 -11.47
N ASN A 163 6.14 -14.33 -11.27
CA ASN A 163 7.55 -14.76 -11.35
C ASN A 163 8.49 -13.94 -10.46
N ILE A 164 7.98 -13.44 -9.32
CA ILE A 164 8.76 -12.69 -8.33
C ILE A 164 9.72 -13.65 -7.62
N LYS A 165 11.01 -13.36 -7.67
CA LYS A 165 12.04 -14.19 -7.04
C LYS A 165 12.27 -13.77 -5.59
N SER A 166 12.77 -14.69 -4.77
CA SER A 166 13.11 -14.39 -3.37
C SER A 166 14.10 -13.23 -3.22
N GLY A 167 15.02 -13.08 -4.18
CA GLY A 167 15.98 -11.98 -4.20
C GLY A 167 15.38 -10.60 -4.52
N ASP A 168 14.16 -10.55 -5.07
CA ASP A 168 13.47 -9.30 -5.38
C ASP A 168 12.62 -8.79 -4.21
N LEU A 169 12.39 -9.65 -3.21
CA LEU A 169 11.51 -9.33 -2.07
C LEU A 169 12.10 -8.21 -1.21
N VAL A 170 11.23 -7.27 -0.84
CA VAL A 170 11.59 -6.10 -0.03
C VAL A 170 10.91 -6.18 1.33
N ALA A 171 11.72 -6.22 2.40
CA ALA A 171 11.23 -6.30 3.78
C ALA A 171 10.71 -4.96 4.31
N VAL A 172 11.36 -3.87 3.97
CA VAL A 172 11.17 -2.54 4.57
C VAL A 172 10.19 -1.66 3.79
N SER A 173 9.77 -0.54 4.36
CA SER A 173 8.94 0.44 3.67
C SER A 173 9.76 1.33 2.72
N TYR A 174 9.11 2.00 1.77
CA TYR A 174 9.78 3.00 0.93
C TYR A 174 10.39 4.14 1.77
N SER A 175 9.72 4.54 2.85
CA SER A 175 10.25 5.56 3.76
C SER A 175 11.54 5.13 4.46
N ASP A 176 11.65 3.85 4.83
CA ASP A 176 12.87 3.32 5.45
C ASP A 176 13.99 3.21 4.41
N MET A 177 13.67 2.80 3.17
CA MET A 177 14.65 2.75 2.06
C MET A 177 15.21 4.14 1.75
N LEU A 178 14.35 5.16 1.65
CA LEU A 178 14.79 6.54 1.42
C LEU A 178 15.59 7.11 2.60
N TYR A 179 15.23 6.74 3.82
CA TYR A 179 15.97 7.14 5.01
C TYR A 179 17.40 6.59 5.00
N GLU A 180 17.59 5.34 4.58
CA GLU A 180 18.94 4.75 4.45
C GLU A 180 19.76 5.42 3.34
N LEU A 181 19.12 5.83 2.24
CA LEU A 181 19.81 6.56 1.16
C LEU A 181 20.23 7.99 1.55
N ALA A 182 19.58 8.59 2.54
CA ALA A 182 19.84 9.95 2.99
C ALA A 182 20.93 10.05 4.08
N LYS A 183 21.47 8.90 4.53
CA LYS A 183 22.60 8.80 5.48
C LYS A 183 23.95 8.93 4.76
#